data_caff12901abcdb569fdc49e1f633973b
#
_entry.id   caff12901abcdb569fdc49e1f633973b
#
_cell.length_a   1.000
_cell.length_b   1.000
_cell.length_c   1.000
_cell.angle_alpha   90.00
_cell.angle_beta   90.00
_cell.angle_gamma   90.00
#
_symmetry.space_group_name_H-M   'P 1'
#
loop_
_entity.id
_entity.type
_entity.pdbx_description
1 polymer ?
#
loop_
_entity_poly.entity_id
_entity_poly.type
_entity_poly.pdbx_seq_one_letter_code
_entity_poly.pdbx_strand_id
1 'polypeptide(L)'
;MTIYNEENIREAIRNEVDSIVIENETIGNAFLVAGRVQNGQLPAIVLERIKKDGTCRISVGEGLVIPVTKGLAETASRLLEAFDDKCIEIDVEEVAGRRFNIFYGS
;
A
#
# COMPACT_ATOMS: atom_id res chain seq x y z
N MET A 1 7.45 -16.15 10.83
CA MET A 1 6.90 -15.16 9.87
C MET A 1 7.60 -13.83 10.09
N THR A 2 8.14 -13.27 9.03
CA THR A 2 8.85 -11.98 9.12
C THR A 2 7.88 -10.84 8.86
N ILE A 3 7.84 -9.87 9.76
CA ILE A 3 7.00 -8.69 9.61
C ILE A 3 7.88 -7.56 9.08
N TYR A 4 7.39 -6.87 8.06
CA TYR A 4 8.15 -5.84 7.36
C TYR A 4 7.60 -4.44 7.67
N ASN A 5 8.47 -3.46 7.56
CA ASN A 5 8.13 -2.05 7.65
C ASN A 5 8.63 -1.34 6.38
N GLU A 6 8.42 -0.05 6.28
CA GLU A 6 8.82 0.69 5.07
C GLU A 6 10.33 0.59 4.79
N GLU A 7 11.15 0.54 5.82
CA GLU A 7 12.61 0.53 5.67
C GLU A 7 13.13 -0.75 5.02
N ASN A 8 12.55 -1.90 5.34
CA ASN A 8 13.05 -3.18 4.85
C ASN A 8 12.23 -3.80 3.71
N ILE A 9 11.20 -3.10 3.23
CA ILE A 9 10.41 -3.58 2.09
C ILE A 9 11.26 -3.71 0.82
N ARG A 10 12.12 -2.73 0.55
CA ARG A 10 12.99 -2.77 -0.63
C ARG A 10 13.95 -3.95 -0.58
N GLU A 11 14.42 -4.29 0.59
CA GLU A 11 15.24 -5.48 0.79
C GLU A 11 14.46 -6.77 0.51
N ALA A 12 13.21 -6.83 0.96
CA ALA A 12 12.35 -7.97 0.67
C ALA A 12 12.15 -8.18 -0.82
N ILE A 13 11.92 -7.10 -1.56
CA ILE A 13 11.78 -7.16 -3.03
C ILE A 13 13.08 -7.65 -3.67
N ARG A 14 14.21 -7.13 -3.21
CA ARG A 14 15.53 -7.51 -3.72
C ARG A 14 15.82 -8.98 -3.48
N ASN A 15 15.37 -9.51 -2.35
CA ASN A 15 15.56 -10.91 -1.98
C ASN A 15 14.48 -11.84 -2.54
N GLU A 16 13.56 -11.29 -3.33
CA GLU A 16 12.49 -12.05 -4.01
C GLU A 16 11.66 -12.92 -3.06
N VAL A 17 11.32 -12.39 -1.89
CA VAL A 17 10.43 -13.11 -0.97
C VAL A 17 9.03 -13.23 -1.57
N ASP A 18 8.34 -14.35 -1.29
CA ASP A 18 7.04 -14.65 -1.89
C ASP A 18 5.94 -13.69 -1.43
N SER A 19 6.03 -13.27 -0.18
CA SER A 19 5.02 -12.37 0.38
C SER A 19 5.64 -11.52 1.47
N ILE A 20 4.99 -10.38 1.73
CA ILE A 20 5.38 -9.45 2.78
C ILE A 20 4.22 -9.30 3.75
N VAL A 21 4.49 -9.47 5.04
CA VAL A 21 3.47 -9.31 6.07
C VAL A 21 3.70 -7.98 6.79
N ILE A 22 2.66 -7.17 6.85
CA ILE A 22 2.71 -5.85 7.46
C ILE A 22 1.62 -5.75 8.53
N GLU A 23 1.99 -5.31 9.72
CA GLU A 23 1.03 -5.07 10.81
C GLU A 23 0.87 -3.58 11.11
N ASN A 24 1.74 -2.73 10.59
CA ASN A 24 1.60 -1.29 10.71
C ASN A 24 0.48 -0.81 9.79
N GLU A 25 -0.57 -0.23 10.38
CA GLU A 25 -1.75 0.20 9.61
C GLU A 25 -1.44 1.31 8.60
N THR A 26 -0.54 2.23 8.95
CA THR A 26 -0.19 3.31 8.04
C THR A 26 0.43 2.77 6.76
N ILE A 27 1.39 1.86 6.90
CA ILE A 27 2.05 1.24 5.75
C ILE A 27 1.08 0.32 4.99
N GLY A 28 0.28 -0.46 5.72
CA GLY A 28 -0.73 -1.31 5.11
C GLY A 28 -1.74 -0.51 4.29
N ASN A 29 -2.22 0.60 4.83
CA ASN A 29 -3.14 1.49 4.12
C ASN A 29 -2.47 2.12 2.89
N ALA A 30 -1.18 2.44 2.98
CA ALA A 30 -0.44 2.95 1.82
C ALA A 30 -0.37 1.90 0.71
N PHE A 31 -0.19 0.63 1.05
CA PHE A 31 -0.26 -0.46 0.07
C PHE A 31 -1.64 -0.57 -0.57
N LEU A 32 -2.72 -0.42 0.21
CA LEU A 32 -4.07 -0.46 -0.34
C LEU A 32 -4.28 0.67 -1.36
N VAL A 33 -3.80 1.86 -1.05
CA VAL A 33 -3.87 3.00 -1.98
C VAL A 33 -3.02 2.73 -3.22
N ALA A 34 -1.78 2.26 -3.04
CA ALA A 34 -0.90 1.94 -4.16
C ALA A 34 -1.51 0.87 -5.08
N GLY A 35 -2.11 -0.16 -4.50
CA GLY A 35 -2.80 -1.19 -5.26
C GLY A 35 -3.94 -0.64 -6.12
N ARG A 36 -4.71 0.32 -5.58
CA ARG A 36 -5.79 0.97 -6.33
C ARG A 36 -5.26 1.77 -7.51
N VAL A 37 -4.11 2.43 -7.35
CA VAL A 37 -3.49 3.16 -8.45
C VAL A 37 -3.02 2.19 -9.53
N GLN A 38 -2.36 1.10 -9.14
CA GLN A 38 -1.89 0.09 -10.09
C GLN A 38 -3.03 -0.55 -10.88
N ASN A 39 -4.16 -0.79 -10.22
CA ASN A 39 -5.32 -1.44 -10.86
C ASN A 39 -6.17 -0.45 -11.68
N GLY A 40 -5.78 0.81 -11.75
CA GLY A 40 -6.53 1.82 -12.49
C GLY A 40 -7.80 2.29 -11.80
N GLN A 41 -8.02 1.90 -10.54
CA GLN A 41 -9.20 2.29 -9.77
C GLN A 41 -9.06 3.66 -9.12
N LEU A 42 -7.83 4.13 -8.96
CA LEU A 42 -7.53 5.47 -8.47
C LEU A 42 -6.56 6.13 -9.45
N PRO A 43 -6.99 7.22 -10.13
CA PRO A 43 -6.09 7.91 -11.05
C PRO A 43 -4.86 8.46 -10.34
N ALA A 44 -3.69 8.33 -10.97
CA ALA A 44 -2.43 8.82 -10.41
C ALA A 44 -2.49 10.33 -10.14
N ILE A 45 -3.23 11.08 -10.94
CA ILE A 45 -3.38 12.52 -10.75
C ILE A 45 -4.11 12.86 -9.44
N VAL A 46 -5.02 11.99 -9.00
CA VAL A 46 -5.70 12.17 -7.71
C VAL A 46 -4.71 11.99 -6.57
N LEU A 47 -3.84 10.98 -6.66
CA LEU A 47 -2.80 10.78 -5.65
C LEU A 47 -1.86 11.98 -5.58
N GLU A 48 -1.44 12.53 -6.72
CA GLU A 48 -0.60 13.73 -6.77
C GLU A 48 -1.29 14.93 -6.13
N ARG A 49 -2.60 15.06 -6.33
CA ARG A 49 -3.39 16.13 -5.72
C ARG A 49 -3.44 15.98 -4.19
N ILE A 50 -3.60 14.78 -3.69
CA ILE A 50 -3.61 14.51 -2.25
C ILE A 50 -2.25 14.84 -1.63
N LYS A 51 -1.17 14.56 -2.32
CA LYS A 51 0.18 14.92 -1.87
C LYS A 51 0.34 16.44 -1.69
N LYS A 52 -0.37 17.22 -2.48
CA LYS A 52 -0.36 18.70 -2.40
C LYS A 52 -1.35 19.25 -1.39
N ASP A 53 -2.59 18.83 -1.49
CA ASP A 53 -3.72 19.49 -0.83
C ASP A 53 -4.13 18.81 0.48
N GLY A 54 -3.74 17.55 0.67
CA GLY A 54 -4.02 16.82 1.91
C GLY A 54 -5.22 15.91 1.83
N THR A 55 -5.92 15.74 2.92
CA THR A 55 -6.81 14.64 3.21
C THR A 55 -7.97 14.45 2.23
N CYS A 56 -8.11 13.22 1.77
CA CYS A 56 -9.23 12.71 0.99
C CYS A 56 -9.60 11.34 1.52
N ARG A 57 -10.86 10.93 1.39
CA ARG A 57 -11.30 9.59 1.77
C ARG A 57 -11.36 8.72 0.53
N ILE A 58 -10.75 7.54 0.61
CA ILE A 58 -10.69 6.61 -0.51
C ILE A 58 -11.26 5.26 -0.09
N SER A 59 -12.19 4.74 -0.89
CA SER A 59 -12.73 3.39 -0.71
C SER A 59 -11.71 2.40 -1.28
N VAL A 60 -11.28 1.46 -0.46
CA VAL A 60 -10.25 0.48 -0.85
C VAL A 60 -10.75 -0.97 -0.80
N GLY A 61 -12.04 -1.17 -0.71
CA GLY A 61 -12.65 -2.49 -0.70
C GLY A 61 -14.03 -2.46 -0.09
N GLU A 62 -14.60 -3.61 0.18
CA GLU A 62 -15.95 -3.78 0.70
C GLU A 62 -16.19 -3.01 2.00
N GLY A 63 -16.76 -1.82 1.89
CA GLY A 63 -17.06 -1.01 3.03
C GLY A 63 -15.87 -0.39 3.74
N LEU A 64 -14.66 -0.62 3.25
CA LEU A 64 -13.46 -0.06 3.86
C LEU A 64 -13.09 1.26 3.21
N VAL A 65 -13.18 2.33 3.99
CA VAL A 65 -12.82 3.67 3.56
C VAL A 65 -11.69 4.15 4.44
N ILE A 66 -10.61 4.61 3.82
CA ILE A 66 -9.46 5.11 4.57
C ILE A 66 -9.25 6.60 4.28
N PRO A 67 -8.90 7.39 5.30
CA PRO A 67 -8.49 8.77 5.10
C PRO A 67 -7.05 8.79 4.59
N VAL A 68 -6.82 9.46 3.47
CA VAL A 68 -5.48 9.55 2.89
C VAL A 68 -4.95 10.94 3.14
N THR A 69 -3.93 11.03 3.99
CA THR A 69 -3.23 12.27 4.29
C THR A 69 -2.10 12.49 3.29
N LYS A 70 -1.47 13.66 3.34
CA LYS A 70 -0.27 13.93 2.52
C LYS A 70 0.81 12.89 2.76
N GLY A 71 1.08 12.57 4.04
CA GLY A 71 2.09 11.59 4.38
C GLY A 71 1.77 10.19 3.85
N LEU A 72 0.50 9.78 3.95
CA LEU A 72 0.09 8.49 3.43
C LEU A 72 0.23 8.44 1.90
N ALA A 73 -0.15 9.52 1.22
CA ALA A 73 -0.02 9.61 -0.23
C ALA A 73 1.45 9.56 -0.66
N GLU A 74 2.35 10.21 0.08
CA GLU A 74 3.78 10.14 -0.18
C GLU A 74 4.32 8.73 -0.01
N THR A 75 3.90 8.03 1.06
CA THR A 75 4.29 6.65 1.29
C THR A 75 3.79 5.74 0.17
N ALA A 76 2.52 5.91 -0.24
CA ALA A 76 1.96 5.15 -1.36
C ALA A 76 2.76 5.39 -2.66
N SER A 77 3.19 6.61 -2.91
CA SER A 77 4.01 6.94 -4.09
C SER A 77 5.36 6.23 -4.04
N ARG A 78 6.00 6.19 -2.87
CA ARG A 78 7.26 5.46 -2.70
C ARG A 78 7.09 3.97 -2.92
N LEU A 79 5.97 3.40 -2.47
CA LEU A 79 5.66 2.00 -2.71
C LEU A 79 5.43 1.72 -4.20
N LEU A 80 4.74 2.60 -4.89
CA LEU A 80 4.54 2.48 -6.33
C LEU A 80 5.87 2.46 -7.08
N GLU A 81 6.82 3.30 -6.69
CA GLU A 81 8.16 3.30 -7.27
C GLU A 81 8.89 1.99 -6.99
N ALA A 82 8.80 1.49 -5.75
CA ALA A 82 9.48 0.26 -5.36
C ALA A 82 8.92 -0.97 -6.08
N PHE A 83 7.62 -0.97 -6.39
CA PHE A 83 6.94 -2.09 -7.07
C PHE A 83 6.57 -1.75 -8.51
N ASP A 84 7.34 -0.89 -9.16
CA ASP A 84 7.05 -0.36 -10.49
C ASP A 84 6.76 -1.44 -11.54
N ASP A 85 7.55 -2.51 -11.55
CA ASP A 85 7.43 -3.62 -12.48
C ASP A 85 6.70 -4.83 -11.91
N LYS A 86 6.02 -4.67 -10.78
CA LYS A 86 5.35 -5.76 -10.08
C LYS A 86 3.89 -5.47 -9.83
N CYS A 87 3.06 -6.52 -9.88
CA CYS A 87 1.64 -6.41 -9.54
C CYS A 87 1.46 -6.67 -8.05
N ILE A 88 0.81 -5.76 -7.36
CA ILE A 88 0.55 -5.86 -5.93
C ILE A 88 -0.84 -6.43 -5.71
N GLU A 89 -0.93 -7.50 -4.90
CA GLU A 89 -2.20 -8.04 -4.41
C GLU A 89 -2.15 -8.02 -2.88
N ILE A 90 -3.24 -7.59 -2.27
CA ILE A 90 -3.30 -7.39 -0.82
C ILE A 90 -4.46 -8.17 -0.23
N ASP A 91 -4.16 -8.99 0.78
CA ASP A 91 -5.16 -9.68 1.57
C ASP A 91 -5.10 -9.14 2.99
N VAL A 92 -6.24 -8.67 3.50
CA VAL A 92 -6.31 -8.06 4.83
C VAL A 92 -7.00 -9.01 5.79
N GLU A 93 -6.31 -9.35 6.87
CA GLU A 93 -6.88 -10.15 7.94
C GLU A 93 -7.16 -9.26 9.14
N GLU A 94 -8.34 -9.42 9.73
CA GLU A 94 -8.75 -8.66 10.91
C GLU A 94 -8.91 -9.60 12.11
N VAL A 95 -7.78 -10.08 12.63
CA VAL A 95 -7.74 -10.93 13.82
C VAL A 95 -6.83 -10.27 14.84
N ALA A 96 -7.41 -9.73 15.91
CA ALA A 96 -6.67 -9.01 16.96
C ALA A 96 -5.85 -7.84 16.39
N GLY A 97 -6.47 -7.09 15.49
CA GLY A 97 -5.81 -6.01 14.75
C GLY A 97 -5.75 -6.35 13.28
N ARG A 98 -5.24 -5.43 12.49
CA ARG A 98 -5.21 -5.60 11.05
C ARG A 98 -3.85 -6.09 10.60
N ARG A 99 -3.84 -7.18 9.83
CA ARG A 99 -2.63 -7.74 9.22
C ARG A 99 -2.78 -7.69 7.71
N PHE A 100 -1.79 -7.14 7.04
CA PHE A 100 -1.78 -7.00 5.59
C PHE A 100 -0.81 -8.00 5.00
N ASN A 101 -1.32 -8.90 4.17
CA ASN A 101 -0.49 -9.87 3.45
C ASN A 101 -0.33 -9.36 2.03
N ILE A 102 0.89 -9.01 1.66
CA ILE A 102 1.19 -8.39 0.38
C ILE A 102 1.86 -9.42 -0.51
N PHE A 103 1.23 -9.72 -1.64
CA PHE A 103 1.78 -10.59 -2.67
C PHE A 103 2.15 -9.74 -3.87
N TYR A 104 3.22 -10.09 -4.55
CA TYR A 104 3.65 -9.35 -5.72
C TYR A 104 4.30 -10.28 -6.75
N GLY A 105 4.11 -9.94 -8.02
CA GLY A 105 4.66 -10.70 -9.13
C GLY A 105 5.17 -9.77 -10.22
N SER A 106 5.96 -10.30 -11.10
CA SER A 106 6.45 -9.53 -12.26
C SER A 106 5.51 -9.63 -13.45
#